data_a853203b1f98e54f79e977e4c1fae6ca
#
_entry.id   a853203b1f98e54f79e977e4c1fae6ca
#
_cell.length_a   1.000
_cell.length_b   1.000
_cell.length_c   1.000
_cell.angle_alpha   90.00
_cell.angle_beta   90.00
_cell.angle_gamma   90.00
#
_symmetry.space_group_name_H-M   'P 1'
#
loop_
_entity.id
_entity.type
_entity.pdbx_description
1 polymer ?
#
loop_
_entity_poly.entity_id
_entity_poly.type
_entity_poly.pdbx_seq_one_letter_code
_entity_poly.pdbx_strand_id
1 'polypeptide(L)'
;MIQRFSVRSLAAALAAVACLTGAAIAQEDTMPARPMYGHPKPNLRADVKTPATPLTTWNGTFTYKNKTYKYNMVGTTPSTGTSTTIPTFIIPIKLSYVTSKGTQSFSPNQKLSNGQTAIQNIVASPIFQSGVDFTSGGTDLGSTQYIDAFQRGNFWGTVSSNTGYHLLLGTPKVMPVLTLTVPAADGKVGTEFGVRVGLADINWFDAQLQAYITKTTAIVPNSLPIFVTYDAYLTSGGCCIGGYHNAMGSTSAPQAYAHFTYINHPGAFSQDVSALSHEVGEWADDPLVVNTSGNSVACGILEVGDPEEGFTNYGGFPYTLNGFTYNLQDLTFLPYFGAPTSTSVNNSLTFQGNPFSLTTCSAGG
;
A
#
# COMPACT_ATOMS: atom_id res chain seq x y z
N MET A 1 23.13 86.97 -3.79
CA MET A 1 23.52 87.23 -2.38
C MET A 1 23.58 85.85 -1.70
N ILE A 2 24.77 85.25 -1.60
CA ILE A 2 25.74 85.36 -0.53
C ILE A 2 25.09 85.05 0.80
N GLN A 3 25.43 83.98 1.34
CA GLN A 3 26.35 83.50 2.35
C GLN A 3 25.60 82.54 3.28
N ARG A 4 26.12 81.64 4.04
CA ARG A 4 27.46 81.07 4.35
C ARG A 4 27.28 79.81 5.17
N PHE A 5 28.26 79.00 5.10
CA PHE A 5 28.61 77.85 5.91
C PHE A 5 28.40 77.99 7.42
N SER A 6 28.02 76.87 8.09
CA SER A 6 28.67 76.55 9.34
C SER A 6 28.73 75.04 9.56
N VAL A 7 29.93 74.60 9.92
CA VAL A 7 30.42 73.28 10.20
C VAL A 7 30.38 73.01 11.72
N ARG A 8 30.34 71.76 12.10
CA ARG A 8 30.66 71.12 13.40
C ARG A 8 29.42 70.78 14.29
N SER A 9 29.23 69.55 14.61
CA SER A 9 30.07 68.79 15.57
C SER A 9 29.83 67.23 15.45
N LEU A 10 30.94 66.52 15.47
CA LEU A 10 30.98 65.06 15.73
C LEU A 10 30.51 64.80 17.16
N ALA A 11 29.59 63.92 17.32
CA ALA A 11 29.37 63.20 18.57
C ALA A 11 29.49 61.71 18.29
N ALA A 12 30.55 61.11 18.76
CA ALA A 12 30.78 59.67 18.74
C ALA A 12 29.86 59.00 19.76
N ALA A 13 28.90 58.24 19.27
CA ALA A 13 28.15 57.33 20.12
C ALA A 13 28.75 55.93 19.99
N LEU A 14 29.42 55.46 21.03
CA LEU A 14 29.79 54.05 21.22
C LEU A 14 28.50 53.25 21.36
N ALA A 15 28.18 52.47 20.33
CA ALA A 15 27.18 51.44 20.46
C ALA A 15 27.86 50.19 21.00
N ALA A 16 27.55 49.83 22.23
CA ALA A 16 27.88 48.55 22.82
C ALA A 16 27.14 47.42 22.07
N VAL A 17 27.87 46.65 21.31
CA VAL A 17 27.36 45.41 20.71
C VAL A 17 27.25 44.36 21.84
N ALA A 18 26.07 44.21 22.40
CA ALA A 18 25.75 43.07 23.24
C ALA A 18 25.65 41.83 22.32
N CYS A 19 26.68 40.98 22.32
CA CYS A 19 26.62 39.63 21.77
C CYS A 19 25.61 38.82 22.62
N LEU A 20 24.36 38.84 22.22
CA LEU A 20 23.40 37.84 22.59
C LEU A 20 23.81 36.56 21.84
N THR A 21 24.59 35.68 22.49
CA THR A 21 24.69 34.30 22.11
C THR A 21 23.34 33.64 22.40
N GLY A 22 22.41 33.86 21.49
CA GLY A 22 21.22 33.02 21.42
C GLY A 22 21.70 31.59 21.11
N ALA A 23 21.61 30.71 22.06
CA ALA A 23 21.66 29.28 21.76
C ALA A 23 20.59 29.05 20.69
N ALA A 24 21.02 28.83 19.45
CA ALA A 24 20.16 28.26 18.43
C ALA A 24 19.75 26.88 18.97
N ILE A 25 18.55 26.83 19.53
CA ILE A 25 17.88 25.53 19.71
C ILE A 25 17.81 25.04 18.26
N ALA A 26 18.57 24.00 17.97
CA ALA A 26 18.39 23.25 16.74
C ALA A 26 16.92 22.82 16.75
N GLN A 27 16.12 23.49 15.94
CA GLN A 27 14.81 23.00 15.58
C GLN A 27 15.13 21.67 14.89
N GLU A 28 14.83 20.55 15.57
CA GLU A 28 14.82 19.27 14.91
C GLU A 28 13.91 19.48 13.70
N ASP A 29 14.54 19.50 12.55
CA ASP A 29 13.86 19.42 11.26
C ASP A 29 13.23 18.03 11.26
N THR A 30 12.03 17.94 11.86
CA THR A 30 11.16 16.80 11.66
C THR A 30 10.77 16.88 10.19
N MET A 31 11.55 16.21 9.34
CA MET A 31 11.08 15.97 7.98
C MET A 31 9.66 15.41 8.11
N PRO A 32 8.69 15.98 7.38
CA PRO A 32 7.34 15.46 7.45
C PRO A 32 7.39 13.97 7.19
N ALA A 33 6.65 13.20 7.99
CA ALA A 33 6.53 11.76 7.81
C ALA A 33 6.26 11.48 6.33
N ARG A 34 7.12 10.71 5.70
CA ARG A 34 7.02 10.40 4.28
C ARG A 34 6.17 9.14 4.18
N PRO A 35 4.93 9.24 3.69
CA PRO A 35 4.12 8.07 3.48
C PRO A 35 4.79 7.18 2.45
N MET A 36 4.77 5.89 2.67
CA MET A 36 5.30 4.90 1.75
C MET A 36 4.59 3.57 1.96
N TYR A 37 4.53 2.80 0.92
CA TYR A 37 4.36 1.37 0.99
C TYR A 37 5.73 0.74 0.78
N GLY A 38 5.96 -0.42 1.27
CA GLY A 38 7.27 -1.04 1.16
C GLY A 38 7.21 -2.46 1.69
N HIS A 39 8.17 -3.28 1.32
CA HIS A 39 8.15 -4.69 1.67
C HIS A 39 9.47 -5.13 2.31
N PRO A 40 9.42 -6.02 3.30
CA PRO A 40 10.59 -6.78 3.72
C PRO A 40 11.01 -7.73 2.59
N LYS A 41 12.27 -8.10 2.57
CA LYS A 41 12.74 -9.11 1.59
C LYS A 41 11.98 -10.42 1.75
N PRO A 42 11.52 -11.05 0.64
CA PRO A 42 10.87 -12.35 0.69
C PRO A 42 11.72 -13.40 1.39
N ASN A 43 11.12 -14.16 2.29
CA ASN A 43 11.78 -15.21 3.06
C ASN A 43 11.54 -16.59 2.41
N LEU A 44 12.03 -16.75 1.19
CA LEU A 44 11.91 -17.99 0.44
C LEU A 44 13.08 -18.94 0.74
N ARG A 45 12.78 -20.21 0.96
CA ARG A 45 13.77 -21.26 1.27
C ARG A 45 13.65 -22.39 0.25
N ALA A 46 14.79 -23.02 -0.07
CA ALA A 46 14.78 -24.26 -0.84
C ALA A 46 13.99 -25.35 -0.11
N ASP A 47 13.26 -26.13 -0.86
CA ASP A 47 12.15 -26.99 -0.46
C ASP A 47 12.19 -27.68 0.89
N VAL A 48 11.11 -27.50 1.63
CA VAL A 48 10.68 -28.37 2.72
C VAL A 48 9.57 -29.28 2.16
N LYS A 49 9.70 -30.54 2.45
CA LYS A 49 9.06 -31.73 1.85
C LYS A 49 7.53 -31.85 1.83
N THR A 50 6.74 -30.82 1.80
CA THR A 50 5.28 -31.00 1.75
C THR A 50 4.77 -30.44 0.43
N PRO A 51 4.16 -31.24 -0.45
CA PRO A 51 3.50 -30.74 -1.64
C PRO A 51 2.23 -29.99 -1.23
N ALA A 52 2.34 -28.69 -1.00
CA ALA A 52 1.19 -27.81 -0.88
C ALA A 52 0.74 -27.42 -2.30
N THR A 53 -0.55 -27.22 -2.47
CA THR A 53 -1.07 -26.64 -3.72
C THR A 53 -0.57 -25.21 -3.82
N PRO A 54 0.22 -24.84 -4.85
CA PRO A 54 0.72 -23.49 -4.98
C PRO A 54 -0.40 -22.52 -5.35
N LEU A 55 -0.13 -21.23 -5.18
CA LEU A 55 -0.97 -20.17 -5.73
C LEU A 55 -1.10 -20.36 -7.24
N THR A 56 -2.31 -20.22 -7.76
CA THR A 56 -2.52 -20.21 -9.22
C THR A 56 -1.91 -18.94 -9.77
N THR A 57 -0.90 -19.09 -10.62
CA THR A 57 -0.21 -17.98 -11.28
C THR A 57 0.05 -18.31 -12.75
N TRP A 58 0.30 -17.28 -13.54
CA TRP A 58 0.69 -17.43 -14.94
C TRP A 58 1.87 -16.52 -15.26
N ASN A 59 2.65 -16.92 -16.24
CA ASN A 59 3.82 -16.18 -16.69
C ASN A 59 3.53 -15.46 -17.99
N GLY A 60 3.97 -14.22 -18.08
CA GLY A 60 3.95 -13.45 -19.30
C GLY A 60 5.29 -12.78 -19.57
N THR A 61 5.37 -12.15 -20.73
CA THR A 61 6.53 -11.34 -21.13
C THR A 61 6.08 -10.11 -21.89
N PHE A 62 6.85 -9.03 -21.80
CA PHE A 62 6.75 -7.91 -22.71
C PHE A 62 8.14 -7.40 -23.06
N THR A 63 8.25 -6.73 -24.22
CA THR A 63 9.50 -6.13 -24.68
C THR A 63 9.38 -4.61 -24.67
N TYR A 64 10.30 -3.97 -23.99
CA TYR A 64 10.39 -2.52 -23.90
C TYR A 64 11.85 -2.08 -24.14
N LYS A 65 12.06 -1.12 -25.04
CA LYS A 65 13.40 -0.64 -25.44
C LYS A 65 14.39 -1.79 -25.74
N ASN A 66 13.97 -2.75 -26.54
CA ASN A 66 14.74 -3.93 -26.95
C ASN A 66 15.16 -4.90 -25.82
N LYS A 67 14.57 -4.76 -24.63
CA LYS A 67 14.78 -5.70 -23.53
C LYS A 67 13.48 -6.43 -23.21
N THR A 68 13.55 -7.75 -23.10
CA THR A 68 12.39 -8.58 -22.72
C THR A 68 12.36 -8.75 -21.21
N TYR A 69 11.21 -8.45 -20.64
CA TYR A 69 10.88 -8.59 -19.22
C TYR A 69 9.91 -9.74 -19.05
N LYS A 70 10.13 -10.51 -18.00
CA LYS A 70 9.23 -11.60 -17.58
C LYS A 70 8.47 -11.16 -16.37
N TYR A 71 7.22 -11.61 -16.26
CA TYR A 71 6.41 -11.42 -15.07
C TYR A 71 5.63 -12.69 -14.73
N ASN A 72 5.25 -12.80 -13.46
CA ASN A 72 4.39 -13.84 -12.92
C ASN A 72 3.26 -13.15 -12.17
N MET A 73 2.02 -13.39 -12.57
CA MET A 73 0.83 -12.75 -12.02
C MET A 73 -0.14 -13.78 -11.48
N VAL A 74 -0.98 -13.35 -10.54
CA VAL A 74 -2.01 -14.20 -9.93
C VAL A 74 -3.12 -14.52 -10.92
N GLY A 75 -3.67 -15.72 -10.82
CA GLY A 75 -4.80 -16.18 -11.61
C GLY A 75 -4.40 -17.00 -12.83
N THR A 76 -5.31 -17.09 -13.77
CA THR A 76 -5.09 -17.75 -15.07
C THR A 76 -4.76 -16.72 -16.15
N THR A 77 -4.13 -17.19 -17.24
CA THR A 77 -3.86 -16.31 -18.40
C THR A 77 -5.17 -15.68 -18.91
N PRO A 78 -5.23 -14.36 -19.12
CA PRO A 78 -6.44 -13.67 -19.55
C PRO A 78 -7.09 -14.25 -20.82
N SER A 79 -6.28 -14.81 -21.73
CA SER A 79 -6.78 -15.42 -22.96
C SER A 79 -7.54 -16.74 -22.77
N THR A 80 -7.46 -17.36 -21.59
CA THR A 80 -8.17 -18.62 -21.34
C THR A 80 -9.66 -18.41 -21.03
N GLY A 81 -10.07 -17.22 -20.63
CA GLY A 81 -11.44 -16.92 -20.21
C GLY A 81 -11.88 -17.68 -18.98
N THR A 82 -10.96 -18.01 -18.11
CA THR A 82 -11.22 -18.79 -16.91
C THR A 82 -11.17 -17.91 -15.68
N SER A 83 -12.22 -18.02 -14.84
CA SER A 83 -12.26 -17.33 -13.55
C SER A 83 -11.38 -18.04 -12.52
N THR A 84 -10.64 -17.25 -11.75
CA THR A 84 -9.87 -17.71 -10.58
C THR A 84 -10.40 -17.02 -9.34
N THR A 85 -10.73 -17.80 -8.31
CA THR A 85 -11.12 -17.28 -6.99
C THR A 85 -10.11 -17.72 -5.96
N ILE A 86 -9.50 -16.76 -5.26
CA ILE A 86 -8.47 -17.00 -4.27
C ILE A 86 -9.09 -17.08 -2.86
N PRO A 87 -8.96 -18.19 -2.14
CA PRO A 87 -9.38 -18.27 -0.74
C PRO A 87 -8.68 -17.19 0.09
N THR A 88 -9.45 -16.40 0.82
CA THR A 88 -8.92 -15.21 1.52
C THR A 88 -9.21 -15.29 3.02
N PHE A 89 -8.21 -14.89 3.81
CA PHE A 89 -8.32 -14.78 5.26
C PHE A 89 -8.09 -13.34 5.68
N ILE A 90 -8.90 -12.84 6.63
CA ILE A 90 -8.63 -11.56 7.32
C ILE A 90 -8.19 -11.89 8.73
N ILE A 91 -7.02 -11.45 9.11
CA ILE A 91 -6.42 -11.65 10.43
C ILE A 91 -6.36 -10.29 11.14
N PRO A 92 -7.34 -10.00 12.03
CA PRO A 92 -7.29 -8.77 12.82
C PRO A 92 -6.12 -8.80 13.80
N ILE A 93 -5.32 -7.72 13.84
CA ILE A 93 -4.20 -7.59 14.77
C ILE A 93 -4.52 -6.48 15.78
N LYS A 94 -4.50 -6.85 17.07
CA LYS A 94 -4.49 -5.89 18.16
C LYS A 94 -3.03 -5.62 18.54
N LEU A 95 -2.55 -4.41 18.30
CA LEU A 95 -1.25 -3.94 18.81
C LEU A 95 -1.41 -3.32 20.19
N SER A 96 -0.54 -3.67 21.10
CA SER A 96 -0.52 -3.14 22.47
C SER A 96 0.87 -2.61 22.81
N TYR A 97 0.91 -1.44 23.42
CA TYR A 97 2.13 -0.73 23.81
C TYR A 97 2.11 -0.44 25.30
N VAL A 98 3.17 -0.82 26.01
CA VAL A 98 3.34 -0.44 27.41
C VAL A 98 3.97 0.96 27.46
N THR A 99 3.28 1.90 28.07
CA THR A 99 3.73 3.29 28.19
C THR A 99 3.79 3.70 29.66
N SER A 100 4.38 4.85 29.98
CA SER A 100 4.37 5.41 31.34
C SER A 100 2.97 5.72 31.86
N LYS A 101 1.96 5.78 30.99
CA LYS A 101 0.54 6.03 31.33
C LYS A 101 -0.31 4.74 31.30
N GLY A 102 0.32 3.58 31.26
CA GLY A 102 -0.34 2.27 31.16
C GLY A 102 -0.33 1.71 29.74
N THR A 103 -1.02 0.60 29.55
CA THR A 103 -1.11 -0.06 28.25
C THR A 103 -2.06 0.66 27.32
N GLN A 104 -1.59 0.96 26.13
CA GLN A 104 -2.40 1.53 25.04
C GLN A 104 -2.52 0.49 23.93
N SER A 105 -3.72 0.37 23.36
CA SER A 105 -3.97 -0.64 22.33
C SER A 105 -4.73 -0.04 21.15
N PHE A 106 -4.39 -0.56 19.97
CA PHE A 106 -5.04 -0.26 18.70
C PHE A 106 -5.60 -1.57 18.13
N SER A 107 -6.90 -1.59 17.82
CA SER A 107 -7.57 -2.83 17.42
C SER A 107 -8.58 -2.58 16.31
N PRO A 108 -8.54 -3.34 15.21
CA PRO A 108 -9.51 -3.20 14.11
C PRO A 108 -10.93 -3.66 14.49
N ASN A 109 -11.12 -4.25 15.66
CA ASN A 109 -12.44 -4.54 16.21
C ASN A 109 -13.05 -3.34 16.97
N GLN A 110 -12.38 -2.19 17.00
CA GLN A 110 -12.96 -0.96 17.52
C GLN A 110 -14.14 -0.52 16.65
N LYS A 111 -15.19 -0.03 17.29
CA LYS A 111 -16.35 0.51 16.59
C LYS A 111 -16.02 1.88 16.00
N LEU A 112 -16.40 2.06 14.75
CA LEU A 112 -16.34 3.30 14.01
C LEU A 112 -17.59 4.14 14.27
N SER A 113 -17.61 5.36 13.74
CA SER A 113 -18.77 6.29 13.90
C SER A 113 -20.08 5.76 13.32
N ASN A 114 -20.00 4.89 12.30
CA ASN A 114 -21.16 4.22 11.69
C ASN A 114 -21.64 2.99 12.49
N GLY A 115 -21.04 2.70 13.65
CA GLY A 115 -21.39 1.57 14.52
C GLY A 115 -20.80 0.21 14.11
N GLN A 116 -20.16 0.12 12.94
CA GLN A 116 -19.45 -1.06 12.48
C GLN A 116 -18.02 -1.09 13.03
N THR A 117 -17.38 -2.24 12.98
CA THR A 117 -15.93 -2.33 13.20
C THR A 117 -15.18 -2.10 11.88
N ALA A 118 -13.88 -1.77 11.96
CA ALA A 118 -13.05 -1.68 10.77
C ALA A 118 -13.09 -2.99 9.95
N ILE A 119 -13.08 -4.14 10.62
CA ILE A 119 -13.19 -5.45 9.95
C ILE A 119 -14.52 -5.61 9.19
N GLN A 120 -15.63 -5.18 9.77
CA GLN A 120 -16.92 -5.22 9.08
C GLN A 120 -16.94 -4.31 7.85
N ASN A 121 -16.38 -3.10 7.96
CA ASN A 121 -16.23 -2.19 6.81
C ASN A 121 -15.35 -2.79 5.72
N ILE A 122 -14.21 -3.40 6.08
CA ILE A 122 -13.29 -4.04 5.14
C ILE A 122 -14.02 -5.13 4.35
N VAL A 123 -14.72 -6.04 5.05
CA VAL A 123 -15.47 -7.14 4.41
C VAL A 123 -16.58 -6.62 3.50
N ALA A 124 -17.19 -5.49 3.84
CA ALA A 124 -18.26 -4.85 3.06
C ALA A 124 -17.74 -3.94 1.92
N SER A 125 -16.43 -3.78 1.77
CA SER A 125 -15.82 -2.88 0.80
C SER A 125 -15.83 -3.44 -0.64
N PRO A 126 -15.63 -2.59 -1.65
CA PRO A 126 -15.49 -3.00 -3.05
C PRO A 126 -14.36 -4.00 -3.32
N ILE A 127 -13.46 -4.21 -2.38
CA ILE A 127 -12.38 -5.19 -2.49
C ILE A 127 -12.93 -6.63 -2.41
N PHE A 128 -13.98 -6.84 -1.61
CA PHE A 128 -14.60 -8.17 -1.43
C PHE A 128 -16.02 -8.26 -1.96
N GLN A 129 -16.65 -7.13 -2.29
CA GLN A 129 -18.02 -7.09 -2.79
C GLN A 129 -18.03 -6.67 -4.25
N SER A 130 -18.94 -7.28 -5.01
CA SER A 130 -19.22 -6.89 -6.40
C SER A 130 -20.55 -6.16 -6.44
N GLY A 131 -20.55 -4.87 -6.34
CA GLY A 131 -21.77 -4.05 -6.34
C GLY A 131 -21.48 -2.63 -6.77
N VAL A 132 -20.25 -2.38 -7.20
CA VAL A 132 -19.79 -1.10 -7.74
C VAL A 132 -19.32 -1.32 -9.16
N ASP A 133 -19.86 -0.54 -10.09
CA ASP A 133 -19.42 -0.56 -11.47
C ASP A 133 -18.12 0.22 -11.60
N PHE A 134 -17.11 -0.42 -12.17
CA PHE A 134 -15.83 0.19 -12.41
C PHE A 134 -15.69 0.62 -13.86
N THR A 135 -15.22 1.85 -14.06
CA THR A 135 -14.95 2.41 -15.38
C THR A 135 -13.50 2.88 -15.48
N SER A 136 -12.92 2.80 -16.67
CA SER A 136 -11.61 3.39 -16.97
C SER A 136 -11.62 4.01 -18.36
N GLY A 137 -11.25 5.27 -18.47
CA GLY A 137 -11.28 6.00 -19.74
C GLY A 137 -12.63 5.99 -20.45
N GLY A 138 -13.73 5.93 -19.69
CA GLY A 138 -15.09 5.82 -20.22
C GLY A 138 -15.51 4.40 -20.64
N THR A 139 -14.66 3.39 -20.40
CA THR A 139 -14.99 1.98 -20.66
C THR A 139 -15.48 1.32 -19.38
N ASP A 140 -16.66 0.70 -19.47
CA ASP A 140 -17.25 -0.09 -18.38
C ASP A 140 -16.51 -1.42 -18.24
N LEU A 141 -15.91 -1.64 -17.09
CA LEU A 141 -15.19 -2.89 -16.73
C LEU A 141 -16.11 -3.89 -16.02
N GLY A 142 -17.33 -3.47 -15.70
CA GLY A 142 -18.39 -4.27 -15.07
C GLY A 142 -18.54 -4.05 -13.58
N SER A 143 -19.64 -4.60 -13.06
CA SER A 143 -19.94 -4.63 -11.62
C SER A 143 -19.26 -5.84 -10.99
N THR A 144 -18.08 -5.64 -10.41
CA THR A 144 -17.23 -6.70 -9.90
C THR A 144 -16.42 -6.24 -8.69
N GLN A 145 -15.45 -7.03 -8.22
CA GLN A 145 -14.50 -6.63 -7.20
C GLN A 145 -13.43 -5.71 -7.78
N TYR A 146 -12.86 -4.85 -6.94
CA TYR A 146 -11.84 -3.88 -7.36
C TYR A 146 -10.66 -4.52 -8.09
N ILE A 147 -10.10 -5.60 -7.52
CA ILE A 147 -8.96 -6.29 -8.12
C ILE A 147 -9.30 -6.93 -9.48
N ASP A 148 -10.49 -7.44 -9.62
CA ASP A 148 -10.94 -8.00 -10.90
C ASP A 148 -11.09 -6.91 -11.96
N ALA A 149 -11.68 -5.77 -11.59
CA ALA A 149 -11.78 -4.62 -12.49
C ALA A 149 -10.39 -4.14 -12.93
N PHE A 150 -9.42 -4.11 -12.01
CA PHE A 150 -8.03 -3.74 -12.30
C PHE A 150 -7.39 -4.72 -13.30
N GLN A 151 -7.47 -6.02 -13.04
CA GLN A 151 -6.91 -7.05 -13.94
C GLN A 151 -7.61 -7.07 -15.30
N ARG A 152 -8.93 -6.88 -15.33
CA ARG A 152 -9.66 -6.74 -16.58
C ARG A 152 -9.24 -5.50 -17.36
N GLY A 153 -9.00 -4.38 -16.66
CA GLY A 153 -8.48 -3.15 -17.24
C GLY A 153 -7.09 -3.33 -17.84
N ASN A 154 -6.18 -4.01 -17.13
CA ASN A 154 -4.84 -4.34 -17.62
C ASN A 154 -4.87 -5.13 -18.93
N PHE A 155 -5.80 -6.06 -19.07
CA PHE A 155 -5.87 -6.99 -20.20
C PHE A 155 -7.10 -6.78 -21.08
N TRP A 156 -7.67 -5.57 -21.11
CA TRP A 156 -8.93 -5.28 -21.78
C TRP A 156 -8.95 -5.66 -23.26
N GLY A 157 -7.86 -5.47 -23.97
CA GLY A 157 -7.71 -5.89 -25.37
C GLY A 157 -7.96 -7.40 -25.60
N THR A 158 -7.78 -8.22 -24.55
CA THR A 158 -8.03 -9.67 -24.57
C THR A 158 -9.39 -10.01 -23.96
N VAL A 159 -9.71 -9.43 -22.79
CA VAL A 159 -10.86 -9.86 -21.98
C VAL A 159 -12.17 -9.19 -22.37
N SER A 160 -12.14 -8.11 -23.14
CA SER A 160 -13.36 -7.46 -23.64
C SER A 160 -14.24 -8.37 -24.47
N SER A 161 -13.63 -9.31 -25.21
CA SER A 161 -14.33 -10.38 -25.94
C SER A 161 -14.39 -11.71 -25.18
N ASN A 162 -13.78 -11.79 -24.00
CA ASN A 162 -13.66 -13.00 -23.21
C ASN A 162 -14.20 -12.75 -21.79
N THR A 163 -15.52 -12.71 -21.67
CA THR A 163 -16.22 -12.30 -20.46
C THR A 163 -16.10 -13.27 -19.29
N GLY A 164 -15.54 -14.47 -19.51
CA GLY A 164 -15.34 -15.49 -18.48
C GLY A 164 -14.10 -15.28 -17.62
N TYR A 165 -13.19 -14.38 -18.03
CA TYR A 165 -11.98 -14.08 -17.21
C TYR A 165 -12.33 -13.23 -16.02
N HIS A 166 -11.98 -13.73 -14.83
CA HIS A 166 -12.06 -13.00 -13.57
C HIS A 166 -10.91 -13.40 -12.64
N LEU A 167 -10.41 -12.43 -11.88
CA LEU A 167 -9.58 -12.66 -10.69
C LEU A 167 -10.34 -12.15 -9.46
N LEU A 168 -10.81 -13.05 -8.64
CA LEU A 168 -11.67 -12.73 -7.51
C LEU A 168 -11.02 -13.14 -6.19
N LEU A 169 -11.23 -12.36 -5.15
CA LEU A 169 -11.01 -12.77 -3.77
C LEU A 169 -12.27 -13.50 -3.28
N GLY A 170 -12.10 -14.68 -2.72
CA GLY A 170 -13.20 -15.40 -2.08
C GLY A 170 -13.76 -14.63 -0.89
N THR A 171 -15.00 -14.93 -0.50
CA THR A 171 -15.58 -14.38 0.73
C THR A 171 -14.60 -14.57 1.90
N PRO A 172 -14.12 -13.50 2.52
CA PRO A 172 -13.03 -13.60 3.46
C PRO A 172 -13.45 -14.32 4.75
N LYS A 173 -12.63 -15.28 5.17
CA LYS A 173 -12.76 -15.90 6.49
C LYS A 173 -12.05 -15.02 7.52
N VAL A 174 -12.81 -14.37 8.39
CA VAL A 174 -12.24 -13.58 9.49
C VAL A 174 -11.73 -14.53 10.57
N MET A 175 -10.45 -14.42 10.88
CA MET A 175 -9.76 -15.22 11.88
C MET A 175 -9.89 -14.58 13.28
N PRO A 176 -9.65 -15.35 14.37
CA PRO A 176 -9.53 -14.77 15.70
C PRO A 176 -8.47 -13.66 15.76
N VAL A 177 -8.67 -12.68 16.64
CA VAL A 177 -7.73 -11.57 16.81
C VAL A 177 -6.37 -12.07 17.26
N LEU A 178 -5.33 -11.73 16.51
CA LEU A 178 -3.95 -11.87 16.92
C LEU A 178 -3.57 -10.69 17.81
N THR A 179 -3.21 -10.93 19.06
CA THR A 179 -2.75 -9.88 19.97
C THR A 179 -1.24 -9.90 20.05
N LEU A 180 -0.62 -8.75 19.72
CA LEU A 180 0.82 -8.55 19.79
C LEU A 180 1.13 -7.41 20.76
N THR A 181 2.05 -7.65 21.68
CA THR A 181 2.62 -6.59 22.52
C THR A 181 3.93 -6.13 21.88
N VAL A 182 3.96 -4.88 21.44
CA VAL A 182 5.14 -4.30 20.78
C VAL A 182 6.19 -3.98 21.85
N PRO A 183 7.40 -4.56 21.78
CA PRO A 183 8.49 -4.22 22.68
C PRO A 183 8.88 -2.74 22.54
N ALA A 184 9.35 -2.12 23.62
CA ALA A 184 9.75 -0.72 23.58
C ALA A 184 10.93 -0.43 22.63
N ALA A 185 11.72 -1.44 22.30
CA ALA A 185 12.79 -1.33 21.30
C ALA A 185 12.27 -1.33 19.86
N ASP A 186 11.10 -1.92 19.62
CA ASP A 186 10.55 -2.16 18.30
C ASP A 186 9.34 -1.27 17.98
N GLY A 187 8.95 -0.37 18.92
CA GLY A 187 7.85 0.54 18.62
C GLY A 187 7.42 1.43 19.78
N LYS A 188 6.54 2.35 19.47
CA LYS A 188 6.01 3.36 20.40
C LYS A 188 4.63 3.83 19.97
N VAL A 189 3.97 4.60 20.81
CA VAL A 189 2.81 5.39 20.42
C VAL A 189 3.26 6.78 20.01
N GLY A 190 2.79 7.25 18.85
CA GLY A 190 3.11 8.56 18.28
C GLY A 190 1.88 9.31 17.79
N THR A 191 2.14 10.40 17.08
CA THR A 191 1.13 11.16 16.33
C THR A 191 1.69 11.40 14.94
N GLU A 192 1.02 10.85 13.93
CA GLU A 192 1.39 10.98 12.53
C GLU A 192 0.17 11.44 11.73
N PHE A 193 0.36 12.29 10.74
CA PHE A 193 -0.74 12.87 9.95
C PHE A 193 -1.89 13.45 10.79
N GLY A 194 -1.58 14.00 11.98
CA GLY A 194 -2.56 14.53 12.92
C GLY A 194 -3.34 13.45 13.70
N VAL A 195 -3.04 12.17 13.52
CA VAL A 195 -3.70 11.03 14.14
C VAL A 195 -2.80 10.42 15.20
N ARG A 196 -3.39 10.02 16.33
CA ARG A 196 -2.66 9.22 17.32
C ARG A 196 -2.59 7.78 16.87
N VAL A 197 -1.38 7.28 16.70
CA VAL A 197 -1.12 5.96 16.11
C VAL A 197 -0.14 5.14 16.93
N GLY A 198 -0.23 3.81 16.77
CA GLY A 198 0.87 2.92 17.11
C GLY A 198 1.94 2.93 16.01
N LEU A 199 3.20 2.80 16.40
CA LEU A 199 4.33 2.66 15.49
C LEU A 199 5.08 1.37 15.83
N ALA A 200 5.37 0.54 14.83
CA ALA A 200 6.12 -0.71 15.03
C ALA A 200 7.17 -0.90 13.92
N ASP A 201 8.35 -1.41 14.28
CA ASP A 201 9.38 -1.77 13.31
C ASP A 201 8.86 -2.87 12.37
N ILE A 202 9.04 -2.69 11.06
CA ILE A 202 8.52 -3.59 10.04
C ILE A 202 9.15 -4.98 10.13
N ASN A 203 10.43 -5.10 10.46
CA ASN A 203 11.10 -6.40 10.52
C ASN A 203 10.64 -7.22 11.73
N TRP A 204 10.48 -6.55 12.88
CA TRP A 204 9.88 -7.17 14.05
C TRP A 204 8.47 -7.64 13.75
N PHE A 205 7.65 -6.77 13.15
CA PHE A 205 6.26 -7.05 12.84
C PHE A 205 6.13 -8.19 11.83
N ASP A 206 6.87 -8.16 10.74
CA ASP A 206 6.85 -9.20 9.70
C ASP A 206 7.23 -10.58 10.26
N ALA A 207 8.20 -10.64 11.17
CA ALA A 207 8.55 -11.89 11.84
C ALA A 207 7.37 -12.48 12.65
N GLN A 208 6.50 -11.63 13.24
CA GLN A 208 5.30 -12.11 13.93
C GLN A 208 4.27 -12.68 12.94
N LEU A 209 4.11 -12.05 11.77
CA LEU A 209 3.19 -12.53 10.73
C LEU A 209 3.64 -13.88 10.18
N GLN A 210 4.92 -14.02 9.86
CA GLN A 210 5.48 -15.28 9.38
C GLN A 210 5.36 -16.41 10.42
N ALA A 211 5.57 -16.09 11.70
CA ALA A 211 5.37 -17.03 12.79
C ALA A 211 3.89 -17.46 12.95
N TYR A 212 2.95 -16.55 12.73
CA TYR A 212 1.53 -16.85 12.74
C TYR A 212 1.14 -17.75 11.55
N ILE A 213 1.56 -17.42 10.34
CA ILE A 213 1.33 -18.23 9.14
C ILE A 213 1.84 -19.66 9.35
N THR A 214 3.07 -19.80 9.83
CA THR A 214 3.71 -21.12 10.07
C THR A 214 2.91 -21.99 11.04
N LYS A 215 2.23 -21.37 12.01
CA LYS A 215 1.44 -22.09 13.05
C LYS A 215 -0.01 -22.34 12.65
N THR A 216 -0.50 -21.68 11.59
CA THR A 216 -1.92 -21.70 11.22
C THR A 216 -2.14 -22.61 10.02
N THR A 217 -2.49 -23.86 10.27
CA THR A 217 -2.64 -24.90 9.24
C THR A 217 -3.74 -24.62 8.20
N ALA A 218 -4.66 -23.70 8.49
CA ALA A 218 -5.71 -23.29 7.55
C ALA A 218 -5.15 -22.35 6.46
N ILE A 219 -4.03 -21.65 6.71
CA ILE A 219 -3.36 -20.80 5.73
C ILE A 219 -2.44 -21.68 4.91
N VAL A 220 -2.68 -21.71 3.62
CA VAL A 220 -1.99 -22.56 2.65
C VAL A 220 -1.58 -21.74 1.43
N PRO A 221 -0.53 -22.13 0.68
CA PRO A 221 0.05 -21.32 -0.39
C PRO A 221 -0.93 -20.83 -1.46
N ASN A 222 -2.02 -21.54 -1.73
CA ASN A 222 -3.06 -21.11 -2.68
C ASN A 222 -4.09 -20.15 -2.08
N SER A 223 -3.82 -19.56 -0.92
CA SER A 223 -4.67 -18.57 -0.26
C SER A 223 -3.95 -17.26 -0.02
N LEU A 224 -4.72 -16.18 0.18
CA LEU A 224 -4.22 -14.87 0.57
C LEU A 224 -4.61 -14.55 2.02
N PRO A 225 -3.72 -14.67 2.99
CA PRO A 225 -3.91 -14.09 4.31
C PRO A 225 -3.60 -12.59 4.29
N ILE A 226 -4.54 -11.80 4.80
CA ILE A 226 -4.47 -10.35 4.90
C ILE A 226 -4.48 -9.98 6.38
N PHE A 227 -3.40 -9.40 6.85
CA PHE A 227 -3.25 -8.94 8.22
C PHE A 227 -3.68 -7.49 8.34
N VAL A 228 -4.51 -7.19 9.33
CA VAL A 228 -5.13 -5.87 9.48
C VAL A 228 -4.74 -5.27 10.82
N THR A 229 -4.06 -4.14 10.79
CA THR A 229 -3.90 -3.26 11.95
C THR A 229 -4.89 -2.09 11.89
N TYR A 230 -4.98 -1.30 12.94
CA TYR A 230 -5.90 -0.16 13.06
C TYR A 230 -5.16 1.00 13.71
N ASP A 231 -5.21 2.16 13.08
CA ASP A 231 -4.50 3.36 13.53
C ASP A 231 -3.06 3.06 13.98
N ALA A 232 -2.32 2.32 13.12
CA ALA A 232 -0.96 1.92 13.43
C ALA A 232 -0.12 1.78 12.14
N TYR A 233 0.96 2.53 12.05
CA TYR A 233 1.90 2.44 10.93
C TYR A 233 3.11 1.58 11.29
N LEU A 234 3.75 1.04 10.26
CA LEU A 234 5.07 0.44 10.41
C LEU A 234 6.16 1.47 10.11
N THR A 235 7.38 1.15 10.55
CA THR A 235 8.55 2.03 10.40
C THR A 235 9.75 1.22 9.88
N SER A 236 10.56 1.87 9.05
CA SER A 236 11.85 1.35 8.58
C SER A 236 12.86 2.49 8.58
N GLY A 237 13.49 2.74 9.74
CA GLY A 237 14.37 3.90 9.93
C GLY A 237 13.66 5.26 9.90
N GLY A 238 12.38 5.30 9.55
CA GLY A 238 11.51 6.47 9.48
C GLY A 238 10.05 6.04 9.46
N CYS A 239 9.11 6.99 9.53
CA CYS A 239 7.68 6.79 9.38
C CYS A 239 7.25 7.26 7.97
N CYS A 240 6.23 6.73 7.36
CA CYS A 240 5.27 5.72 7.82
C CYS A 240 5.02 4.74 6.70
N ILE A 241 4.91 3.45 7.01
CA ILE A 241 4.53 2.41 6.07
C ILE A 241 3.08 2.04 6.38
N GLY A 242 2.19 2.16 5.38
CA GLY A 242 0.76 1.91 5.49
C GLY A 242 0.37 0.46 5.22
N GLY A 243 1.16 -0.22 4.43
CA GLY A 243 0.96 -1.61 4.05
C GLY A 243 2.19 -2.22 3.42
N TYR A 244 2.14 -3.49 3.14
CA TYR A 244 3.07 -4.23 2.29
C TYR A 244 2.48 -5.60 1.94
N HIS A 245 2.87 -6.14 0.79
CA HIS A 245 2.71 -7.57 0.51
C HIS A 245 4.07 -8.26 0.51
N ASN A 246 4.10 -9.57 0.71
CA ASN A 246 5.34 -10.33 0.77
C ASN A 246 5.09 -11.83 0.55
N ALA A 247 6.15 -12.61 0.48
CA ALA A 247 6.09 -14.05 0.35
C ALA A 247 7.11 -14.76 1.25
N MET A 248 6.75 -15.95 1.72
CA MET A 248 7.59 -16.79 2.57
C MET A 248 7.47 -18.28 2.25
N GLY A 249 8.34 -19.08 2.83
CA GLY A 249 8.24 -20.54 2.78
C GLY A 249 8.98 -21.16 1.61
N SER A 250 8.41 -22.22 1.01
CA SER A 250 9.07 -22.98 -0.04
C SER A 250 9.09 -22.24 -1.38
N THR A 251 10.19 -22.32 -2.10
CA THR A 251 10.29 -21.75 -3.46
C THR A 251 9.39 -22.45 -4.48
N SER A 252 8.99 -23.70 -4.23
CA SER A 252 8.07 -24.45 -5.10
C SER A 252 6.60 -24.16 -4.84
N ALA A 253 6.27 -23.69 -3.63
CA ALA A 253 4.94 -23.31 -3.24
C ALA A 253 5.01 -22.17 -2.19
N PRO A 254 5.39 -20.96 -2.61
CA PRO A 254 5.50 -19.82 -1.71
C PRO A 254 4.13 -19.43 -1.15
N GLN A 255 4.09 -19.03 0.10
CA GLN A 255 2.93 -18.42 0.72
C GLN A 255 3.03 -16.90 0.61
N ALA A 256 2.26 -16.31 -0.26
CA ALA A 256 2.09 -14.86 -0.29
C ALA A 256 1.18 -14.39 0.84
N TYR A 257 1.36 -13.16 1.30
CA TYR A 257 0.52 -12.51 2.31
C TYR A 257 0.58 -11.00 2.15
N ALA A 258 -0.41 -10.32 2.70
CA ALA A 258 -0.45 -8.86 2.74
C ALA A 258 -0.71 -8.36 4.17
N HIS A 259 -0.22 -7.17 4.45
CA HIS A 259 -0.56 -6.37 5.62
C HIS A 259 -1.00 -4.98 5.18
N PHE A 260 -1.98 -4.43 5.88
CA PHE A 260 -2.31 -3.01 5.78
C PHE A 260 -2.82 -2.47 7.12
N THR A 261 -2.74 -1.16 7.28
CA THR A 261 -3.38 -0.47 8.39
C THR A 261 -4.65 0.24 7.93
N TYR A 262 -5.73 0.04 8.67
CA TYR A 262 -6.97 0.81 8.51
C TYR A 262 -6.86 2.08 9.34
N ILE A 263 -6.65 3.22 8.71
CA ILE A 263 -6.62 4.51 9.41
C ILE A 263 -8.01 5.12 9.39
N ASN A 264 -8.60 5.28 10.58
CA ASN A 264 -9.94 5.84 10.74
C ASN A 264 -9.88 7.38 10.88
N HIS A 265 -9.27 8.03 9.89
CA HIS A 265 -9.17 9.49 9.89
C HIS A 265 -9.20 10.02 8.45
N PRO A 266 -10.21 10.85 8.11
CA PRO A 266 -10.31 11.43 6.77
C PRO A 266 -9.07 12.23 6.38
N GLY A 267 -8.55 11.96 5.16
CA GLY A 267 -7.39 12.64 4.60
C GLY A 267 -6.03 12.18 5.13
N ALA A 268 -5.99 11.23 6.07
CA ALA A 268 -4.74 10.62 6.49
C ALA A 268 -4.26 9.59 5.47
N PHE A 269 -2.95 9.39 5.40
CA PHE A 269 -2.36 8.30 4.65
C PHE A 269 -2.95 6.94 5.10
N SER A 270 -3.21 6.04 4.17
CA SER A 270 -3.87 4.74 4.41
C SER A 270 -5.30 4.86 4.97
N GLN A 271 -6.03 5.93 4.63
CA GLN A 271 -7.42 6.08 5.06
C GLN A 271 -8.25 4.86 4.63
N ASP A 272 -8.99 4.29 5.58
CA ASP A 272 -9.87 3.11 5.48
C ASP A 272 -9.25 1.95 4.68
N VAL A 273 -9.70 1.64 3.46
CA VAL A 273 -9.24 0.50 2.65
C VAL A 273 -8.23 0.89 1.56
N SER A 274 -7.71 2.13 1.57
CA SER A 274 -6.82 2.56 0.48
C SER A 274 -5.55 1.73 0.41
N ALA A 275 -4.87 1.51 1.54
CA ALA A 275 -3.70 0.65 1.58
C ALA A 275 -4.02 -0.81 1.24
N LEU A 276 -5.21 -1.32 1.60
CA LEU A 276 -5.61 -2.67 1.21
C LEU A 276 -5.78 -2.79 -0.31
N SER A 277 -6.40 -1.80 -0.95
CA SER A 277 -6.57 -1.81 -2.41
C SER A 277 -5.23 -1.73 -3.14
N HIS A 278 -4.28 -0.96 -2.60
CA HIS A 278 -2.90 -0.90 -3.06
C HIS A 278 -2.23 -2.29 -3.01
N GLU A 279 -2.13 -2.88 -1.84
CA GLU A 279 -1.42 -4.14 -1.61
C GLU A 279 -2.03 -5.32 -2.37
N VAL A 280 -3.35 -5.36 -2.50
CA VAL A 280 -4.03 -6.42 -3.28
C VAL A 280 -3.79 -6.22 -4.78
N GLY A 281 -3.70 -4.97 -5.25
CA GLY A 281 -3.33 -4.65 -6.64
C GLY A 281 -1.93 -5.13 -6.97
N GLU A 282 -0.98 -4.78 -6.13
CA GLU A 282 0.44 -5.16 -6.30
C GLU A 282 0.63 -6.66 -6.18
N TRP A 283 0.04 -7.29 -5.16
CA TRP A 283 0.05 -8.75 -5.03
C TRP A 283 -0.49 -9.46 -6.28
N ALA A 284 -1.50 -8.92 -6.96
CA ALA A 284 -2.03 -9.55 -8.16
C ALA A 284 -1.03 -9.51 -9.33
N ASP A 285 -0.25 -8.45 -9.42
CA ASP A 285 0.74 -8.24 -10.49
C ASP A 285 2.15 -8.75 -10.10
N ASP A 286 2.47 -8.80 -8.81
CA ASP A 286 3.75 -9.29 -8.28
C ASP A 286 3.61 -10.09 -6.96
N PRO A 287 2.96 -11.26 -6.98
CA PRO A 287 2.63 -12.01 -5.76
C PRO A 287 3.82 -12.42 -4.91
N LEU A 288 5.03 -12.39 -5.46
CA LEU A 288 6.25 -12.87 -4.79
C LEU A 288 7.31 -11.78 -4.62
N VAL A 289 7.00 -10.54 -5.00
CA VAL A 289 7.91 -9.38 -4.95
C VAL A 289 9.20 -9.62 -5.74
N VAL A 290 9.06 -10.15 -6.95
CA VAL A 290 10.21 -10.55 -7.79
C VAL A 290 10.10 -10.09 -9.25
N ASN A 291 8.95 -9.55 -9.66
CA ASN A 291 8.74 -9.09 -11.01
C ASN A 291 9.44 -7.75 -11.26
N THR A 292 10.00 -7.60 -12.47
CA THR A 292 10.70 -6.37 -12.86
C THR A 292 10.02 -5.74 -14.08
N SER A 293 9.83 -4.42 -14.04
CA SER A 293 9.28 -3.67 -15.17
C SER A 293 10.35 -3.28 -16.19
N GLY A 294 9.90 -2.92 -17.39
CA GLY A 294 10.73 -2.32 -18.43
C GLY A 294 11.04 -0.85 -18.23
N ASN A 295 10.33 -0.19 -17.34
CA ASN A 295 10.43 1.24 -17.11
C ASN A 295 11.28 1.52 -15.86
N SER A 296 12.48 2.08 -16.06
CA SER A 296 13.37 2.43 -14.96
C SER A 296 12.85 3.56 -14.06
N VAL A 297 11.78 4.25 -14.47
CA VAL A 297 11.12 5.28 -13.67
C VAL A 297 10.11 4.65 -12.72
N ALA A 298 9.65 3.46 -13.01
CA ALA A 298 8.72 2.70 -12.20
C ALA A 298 9.47 1.61 -11.44
N CYS A 299 10.17 1.92 -10.41
CA CYS A 299 10.81 1.08 -9.38
C CYS A 299 11.47 -0.26 -9.76
N GLY A 300 11.37 -0.72 -10.99
CA GLY A 300 11.92 -2.00 -11.44
C GLY A 300 11.11 -3.23 -11.00
N ILE A 301 10.01 -3.06 -10.26
CA ILE A 301 9.06 -4.07 -9.83
C ILE A 301 7.66 -3.62 -10.27
N LEU A 302 6.73 -4.55 -10.52
CA LEU A 302 5.34 -4.20 -10.86
C LEU A 302 4.56 -3.76 -9.60
N GLU A 303 5.08 -2.78 -8.88
CA GLU A 303 4.43 -2.12 -7.77
C GLU A 303 3.45 -1.08 -8.32
N VAL A 304 2.22 -1.49 -8.54
CA VAL A 304 1.23 -0.77 -9.36
C VAL A 304 0.54 0.38 -8.64
N GLY A 305 0.67 0.45 -7.33
CA GLY A 305 0.14 1.53 -6.49
C GLY A 305 1.15 2.62 -6.18
N ASP A 306 2.44 2.30 -6.10
CA ASP A 306 3.54 3.19 -5.72
C ASP A 306 3.64 4.48 -6.52
N PRO A 307 3.42 4.47 -7.85
CA PRO A 307 3.51 5.69 -8.64
C PRO A 307 2.58 6.82 -8.17
N GLU A 308 1.51 6.49 -7.45
CA GLU A 308 0.50 7.46 -7.01
C GLU A 308 0.67 7.97 -5.58
N GLU A 309 1.58 7.43 -4.81
CA GLU A 309 1.82 7.85 -3.43
C GLU A 309 2.12 9.36 -3.27
N GLY A 310 2.72 9.96 -4.28
CA GLY A 310 3.06 11.38 -4.31
C GLY A 310 1.89 12.33 -4.62
N PHE A 311 0.70 11.81 -4.93
CA PHE A 311 -0.46 12.63 -5.29
C PHE A 311 -1.26 13.10 -4.09
N THR A 312 -2.15 14.09 -4.34
CA THR A 312 -3.14 14.50 -3.36
C THR A 312 -3.97 13.29 -2.94
N ASN A 313 -4.22 13.15 -1.66
CA ASN A 313 -4.88 11.98 -1.06
C ASN A 313 -4.16 10.65 -1.36
N TYR A 314 -2.86 10.71 -1.65
CA TYR A 314 -2.02 9.52 -1.90
C TYR A 314 -2.57 8.61 -3.01
N GLY A 315 -3.13 9.23 -4.07
CA GLY A 315 -3.78 8.51 -5.16
C GLY A 315 -5.15 7.93 -4.80
N GLY A 316 -5.66 8.23 -3.61
CA GLY A 316 -6.97 7.74 -3.16
C GLY A 316 -8.13 8.35 -3.95
N PHE A 317 -9.12 7.53 -4.30
CA PHE A 317 -10.36 7.97 -4.91
C PHE A 317 -11.58 7.29 -4.29
N PRO A 318 -12.74 8.00 -4.21
CA PRO A 318 -13.88 7.50 -3.48
C PRO A 318 -14.73 6.54 -4.30
N TYR A 319 -15.15 5.44 -3.69
CA TYR A 319 -16.21 4.57 -4.18
C TYR A 319 -17.30 4.41 -3.12
N THR A 320 -18.55 4.59 -3.47
CA THR A 320 -19.68 4.43 -2.55
C THR A 320 -20.37 3.09 -2.77
N LEU A 321 -20.47 2.31 -1.71
CA LEU A 321 -21.16 1.04 -1.68
C LEU A 321 -21.99 0.92 -0.39
N ASN A 322 -23.25 0.57 -0.51
CA ASN A 322 -24.17 0.40 0.64
C ASN A 322 -24.20 1.59 1.62
N GLY A 323 -24.07 2.82 1.10
CA GLY A 323 -24.14 4.06 1.87
C GLY A 323 -22.85 4.43 2.62
N PHE A 324 -21.75 3.68 2.43
CA PHE A 324 -20.42 4.04 2.92
C PHE A 324 -19.52 4.39 1.73
N THR A 325 -18.78 5.48 1.86
CA THR A 325 -17.78 5.88 0.85
C THR A 325 -16.41 5.38 1.28
N TYR A 326 -15.89 4.44 0.53
CA TYR A 326 -14.56 3.87 0.69
C TYR A 326 -13.54 4.66 -0.10
N ASN A 327 -12.33 4.78 0.42
CA ASN A 327 -11.19 5.29 -0.33
C ASN A 327 -10.41 4.09 -0.88
N LEU A 328 -10.43 3.96 -2.20
CA LEU A 328 -9.56 3.02 -2.92
C LEU A 328 -8.35 3.79 -3.43
N GLN A 329 -7.20 3.17 -3.54
CA GLN A 329 -6.09 3.78 -4.24
C GLN A 329 -6.22 3.51 -5.74
N ASP A 330 -5.94 4.51 -6.56
CA ASP A 330 -5.79 4.33 -8.00
C ASP A 330 -4.54 3.50 -8.28
N LEU A 331 -4.59 2.66 -9.29
CA LEU A 331 -3.51 1.75 -9.66
C LEU A 331 -3.08 2.00 -11.08
N THR A 332 -1.78 1.94 -11.31
CA THR A 332 -1.22 2.09 -12.66
C THR A 332 -1.36 0.83 -13.47
N PHE A 333 -1.85 0.97 -14.69
CA PHE A 333 -1.93 -0.14 -15.65
C PHE A 333 -0.57 -0.48 -16.27
N LEU A 334 -0.46 -1.68 -16.80
CA LEU A 334 0.77 -2.22 -17.41
C LEU A 334 1.46 -1.32 -18.44
N PRO A 335 0.78 -0.50 -19.27
CA PRO A 335 1.45 0.44 -20.17
C PRO A 335 2.38 1.44 -19.47
N TYR A 336 2.07 1.80 -18.22
CA TYR A 336 2.95 2.63 -17.40
C TYR A 336 4.34 2.00 -17.24
N PHE A 337 4.40 0.68 -17.11
CA PHE A 337 5.63 -0.11 -16.97
C PHE A 337 6.26 -0.48 -18.31
N GLY A 338 5.78 0.08 -19.43
CA GLY A 338 6.31 -0.18 -20.77
C GLY A 338 5.70 -1.41 -21.46
N ALA A 339 4.69 -2.02 -20.90
CA ALA A 339 3.93 -3.09 -21.56
C ALA A 339 3.13 -2.52 -22.75
N PRO A 340 2.73 -3.35 -23.73
CA PRO A 340 2.00 -2.89 -24.90
C PRO A 340 0.67 -2.21 -24.52
N THR A 341 0.41 -1.04 -25.09
CA THR A 341 -0.82 -0.26 -24.87
C THR A 341 -2.08 -1.01 -25.29
N SER A 342 -1.98 -1.95 -26.22
CA SER A 342 -3.09 -2.77 -26.67
C SER A 342 -3.70 -3.69 -25.60
N THR A 343 -3.05 -3.86 -24.47
CA THR A 343 -3.53 -4.69 -23.37
C THR A 343 -4.32 -3.92 -22.33
N SER A 344 -4.32 -2.59 -22.37
CA SER A 344 -5.02 -1.74 -21.41
C SER A 344 -6.24 -1.05 -22.01
N VAL A 345 -7.12 -0.56 -21.13
CA VAL A 345 -8.34 0.18 -21.50
C VAL A 345 -7.97 1.55 -22.07
N ASN A 346 -8.27 1.79 -23.36
CA ASN A 346 -8.13 3.09 -24.02
C ASN A 346 -6.79 3.79 -23.80
N ASN A 347 -5.71 3.04 -23.65
CA ASN A 347 -4.39 3.54 -23.24
C ASN A 347 -4.40 4.33 -21.93
N SER A 348 -5.40 4.16 -21.09
CA SER A 348 -5.40 4.72 -19.74
C SER A 348 -4.26 4.14 -18.95
N LEU A 349 -3.54 5.01 -18.23
CA LEU A 349 -2.46 4.60 -17.34
C LEU A 349 -2.98 4.28 -15.94
N THR A 350 -4.19 4.74 -15.59
CA THR A 350 -4.87 4.47 -14.31
C THR A 350 -6.39 4.45 -14.51
N PHE A 351 -7.15 4.07 -13.48
CA PHE A 351 -8.62 4.17 -13.48
C PHE A 351 -9.09 5.60 -13.68
N GLN A 352 -8.42 6.57 -13.07
CA GLN A 352 -8.78 7.98 -13.13
C GLN A 352 -8.30 8.66 -14.42
N GLY A 353 -7.55 7.94 -15.25
CA GLY A 353 -7.02 8.46 -16.51
C GLY A 353 -5.95 9.53 -16.33
N ASN A 354 -5.34 9.60 -15.17
CA ASN A 354 -4.27 10.56 -14.89
C ASN A 354 -3.00 10.17 -15.66
N PRO A 355 -2.57 10.98 -16.65
CA PRO A 355 -1.27 10.78 -17.25
C PRO A 355 -0.22 11.31 -16.27
N PHE A 356 0.59 10.44 -15.71
CA PHE A 356 1.73 10.86 -14.92
C PHE A 356 2.81 11.44 -15.79
N SER A 357 3.41 12.54 -15.34
CA SER A 357 4.81 12.74 -15.61
C SER A 357 5.56 11.77 -14.69
N LEU A 358 6.15 10.74 -15.27
CA LEU A 358 6.90 9.66 -14.64
C LEU A 358 8.09 10.19 -13.82
N THR A 359 7.85 10.81 -12.71
CA THR A 359 8.90 11.28 -11.83
C THR A 359 8.87 10.45 -10.56
N THR A 360 9.67 9.46 -10.55
CA THR A 360 10.13 8.74 -9.37
C THR A 360 9.10 7.82 -8.71
N CYS A 361 9.34 6.54 -8.84
CA CYS A 361 9.11 5.65 -7.74
C CYS A 361 9.74 6.23 -6.49
N SER A 362 8.97 6.44 -5.46
CA SER A 362 9.52 6.55 -4.12
C SER A 362 9.99 5.16 -3.75
N ALA A 363 11.12 4.73 -4.34
CA ALA A 363 11.71 3.46 -4.00
C ALA A 363 12.00 3.46 -2.50
N GLY A 364 11.07 2.94 -1.74
CA GLY A 364 11.34 2.32 -0.47
C GLY A 364 11.93 0.96 -0.76
N GLY A 365 13.09 0.94 -1.32
CA GLY A 365 13.82 -0.28 -1.59
C GLY A 365 15.22 -0.16 -1.02
#